data_4af557be24c47bcdf130cb8e16f86f08
#
_entry.id   4af557be24c47bcdf130cb8e16f86f08
#
_cell.length_a   1.000
_cell.length_b   1.000
_cell.length_c   1.000
_cell.angle_alpha   90.00
_cell.angle_beta   90.00
_cell.angle_gamma   90.00
#
_symmetry.space_group_name_H-M   'P 1'
#
loop_
_entity.id
_entity.type
_entity.pdbx_description
1 polymer ?
#
loop_
_entity_poly.entity_id
_entity_poly.type
_entity_poly.pdbx_seq_one_letter_code
_entity_poly.pdbx_strand_id
1 'polypeptide(L)'
;MKKTVLIFISLFFIVASIPMYQYVKKKEADYNKEQAKLQSKSKQYYNRAFDCYQKNQLYEAKQNLDQSLSYYKYDKSYILRAVIYEESNQLDKAIEDYGELIKIDEKNKKYYNSRGYLYYKQKKYDQALKDFDQSLTFNKNQKDIQYYTGLIYQIKKEYKKSLEVINELIAQEENDDYYILAAEDYFYLKKYKKTIEMINKCTNKDEYLLELLGDSYYELKDYKSALNCLNQVTPSKNVYYKQALCYYYLKDYEQALVCFGKYDGNDKKIQKIIEDCKKQENVIQQEGVTNENMQSSGIQKESDYIESNKELLKYENYNKAVKYYEEKNYEQAIVYLKKYIKETQNQEAKYFLAYLYHLSDQVDQAIQMYSECIDHGIQKGNCYYSRGILYLQKKEYKKAVNDFQDSYDLGIKKDYSKYNQGVAYMNQSLFKESTKCFIEVRDTSSNEELVSKAKDILSRYYVT
;
A
#
# COMPACT_ATOMS: atom_id res chain seq x y z
N MET A 1 -31.76 78.86 57.06
CA MET A 1 -30.93 78.04 57.97
C MET A 1 -30.74 76.59 57.45
N LYS A 2 -31.79 75.85 57.08
CA LYS A 2 -31.58 74.42 56.65
C LYS A 2 -30.73 74.23 55.37
N LYS A 3 -30.84 75.07 54.34
CA LYS A 3 -30.00 74.99 53.13
C LYS A 3 -28.52 75.31 53.37
N THR A 4 -28.26 76.27 54.25
CA THR A 4 -26.88 76.63 54.58
C THR A 4 -26.12 75.56 55.40
N VAL A 5 -26.84 74.85 56.29
CA VAL A 5 -26.29 73.73 57.06
C VAL A 5 -25.99 72.50 56.12
N LEU A 6 -26.85 72.20 55.13
CA LEU A 6 -26.59 71.16 54.20
C LEU A 6 -25.39 71.42 53.26
N ILE A 7 -25.19 72.68 52.87
CA ILE A 7 -23.97 73.09 52.12
C ILE A 7 -22.72 72.94 52.93
N PHE A 8 -22.73 73.31 54.20
CA PHE A 8 -21.58 73.16 55.13
C PHE A 8 -21.26 71.70 55.41
N ILE A 9 -22.28 70.81 55.52
CA ILE A 9 -22.10 69.40 55.72
C ILE A 9 -21.51 68.76 54.44
N SER A 10 -21.99 69.09 53.24
CA SER A 10 -21.46 68.58 51.96
C SER A 10 -20.01 69.04 51.71
N LEU A 11 -19.71 70.36 52.03
CA LEU A 11 -18.34 70.88 51.95
C LEU A 11 -17.39 70.19 52.94
N PHE A 12 -17.85 69.94 54.20
CA PHE A 12 -17.08 69.16 55.16
C PHE A 12 -16.76 67.78 54.73
N PHE A 13 -17.72 67.04 54.13
CA PHE A 13 -17.49 65.72 53.56
C PHE A 13 -16.54 65.74 52.33
N ILE A 14 -16.59 66.79 51.52
CA ILE A 14 -15.69 66.98 50.40
C ILE A 14 -14.27 67.27 50.88
N VAL A 15 -14.13 68.18 51.85
CA VAL A 15 -12.81 68.53 52.40
C VAL A 15 -12.19 67.41 53.22
N ALA A 16 -12.97 66.61 53.96
CA ALA A 16 -12.51 65.46 54.70
C ALA A 16 -12.14 64.29 53.77
N SER A 17 -12.76 64.18 52.59
CA SER A 17 -12.44 63.10 51.59
C SER A 17 -11.12 63.37 50.85
N ILE A 18 -10.70 64.61 50.66
CA ILE A 18 -9.47 64.99 49.94
C ILE A 18 -8.19 64.36 50.56
N PRO A 19 -7.93 64.41 51.85
CA PRO A 19 -6.76 63.75 52.44
C PRO A 19 -6.79 62.26 52.34
N MET A 20 -7.98 61.65 52.45
CA MET A 20 -8.18 60.21 52.28
C MET A 20 -7.92 59.80 50.84
N TYR A 21 -8.40 60.54 49.88
CA TYR A 21 -8.15 60.30 48.45
C TYR A 21 -6.64 60.45 48.12
N GLN A 22 -5.99 61.45 48.60
CA GLN A 22 -4.53 61.65 48.43
C GLN A 22 -3.73 60.53 49.07
N TYR A 23 -4.11 60.08 50.30
CA TYR A 23 -3.50 58.94 50.97
C TYR A 23 -3.66 57.62 50.13
N VAL A 24 -4.86 57.32 49.65
CA VAL A 24 -5.11 56.16 48.79
C VAL A 24 -4.28 56.25 47.53
N LYS A 25 -4.28 57.37 46.81
CA LYS A 25 -3.44 57.59 45.62
C LYS A 25 -1.93 57.39 45.89
N LYS A 26 -1.44 57.88 47.01
CA LYS A 26 -0.03 57.71 47.40
C LYS A 26 0.29 56.25 47.67
N LYS A 27 -0.57 55.52 48.38
CA LYS A 27 -0.43 54.09 48.61
C LYS A 27 -0.46 53.29 47.31
N GLU A 28 -1.36 53.62 46.38
CA GLU A 28 -1.43 53.02 45.07
C GLU A 28 -0.16 53.31 44.25
N ALA A 29 0.36 54.54 44.29
CA ALA A 29 1.61 54.89 43.60
C ALA A 29 2.83 54.13 44.18
N ASP A 30 2.91 54.02 45.52
CA ASP A 30 3.96 53.26 46.17
C ASP A 30 3.88 51.76 45.84
N TYR A 31 2.69 51.16 45.83
CA TYR A 31 2.44 49.80 45.44
C TYR A 31 2.85 49.57 43.98
N ASN A 32 2.43 50.43 43.05
CA ASN A 32 2.79 50.33 41.64
C ASN A 32 4.29 50.46 41.41
N LYS A 33 4.97 51.33 42.14
CA LYS A 33 6.44 51.48 42.10
C LYS A 33 7.15 50.20 42.58
N GLU A 34 6.63 49.58 43.64
CA GLU A 34 7.18 48.30 44.14
C GLU A 34 6.96 47.17 43.14
N GLN A 35 5.77 47.06 42.58
CA GLN A 35 5.46 46.07 41.52
C GLN A 35 6.37 46.24 40.28
N ALA A 36 6.59 47.46 39.83
CA ALA A 36 7.51 47.77 38.73
C ALA A 36 8.97 47.35 39.06
N LYS A 37 9.41 47.51 40.31
CA LYS A 37 10.74 47.07 40.76
C LYS A 37 10.85 45.53 40.74
N LEU A 38 9.82 44.83 41.22
CA LEU A 38 9.78 43.38 41.23
C LEU A 38 9.76 42.84 39.81
N GLN A 39 8.96 43.41 38.91
CA GLN A 39 8.91 43.06 37.50
C GLN A 39 10.26 43.28 36.80
N SER A 40 10.95 44.39 37.07
CA SER A 40 12.30 44.67 36.54
C SER A 40 13.32 43.61 36.99
N LYS A 41 13.27 43.21 38.27
CA LYS A 41 14.12 42.14 38.80
C LYS A 41 13.83 40.79 38.14
N SER A 42 12.56 40.45 38.02
CA SER A 42 12.11 39.24 37.32
C SER A 42 12.65 39.20 35.91
N LYS A 43 12.53 40.29 35.14
CA LYS A 43 13.05 40.41 33.79
C LYS A 43 14.58 40.23 33.72
N GLN A 44 15.34 40.72 34.70
CA GLN A 44 16.80 40.50 34.74
C GLN A 44 17.14 39.00 34.86
N TYR A 45 16.46 38.27 35.76
CA TYR A 45 16.66 36.82 35.90
C TYR A 45 16.19 36.07 34.69
N TYR A 46 15.08 36.45 34.03
CA TYR A 46 14.67 35.90 32.78
C TYR A 46 15.75 36.04 31.68
N ASN A 47 16.35 37.24 31.54
CA ASN A 47 17.40 37.44 30.53
C ASN A 47 18.61 36.53 30.80
N ARG A 48 19.04 36.39 32.06
CA ARG A 48 20.11 35.44 32.44
C ARG A 48 19.73 33.98 32.11
N ALA A 49 18.50 33.62 32.39
CA ALA A 49 17.99 32.29 32.07
C ALA A 49 18.01 32.05 30.58
N PHE A 50 17.59 33.01 29.77
CA PHE A 50 17.60 32.92 28.31
C PHE A 50 19.02 32.77 27.76
N ASP A 51 20.00 33.56 28.32
CA ASP A 51 21.41 33.41 27.94
C ASP A 51 21.95 32.00 28.30
N CYS A 52 21.59 31.47 29.46
CA CYS A 52 21.93 30.10 29.87
C CYS A 52 21.29 29.05 28.93
N TYR A 53 20.02 29.23 28.58
CA TYR A 53 19.31 28.36 27.67
C TYR A 53 19.96 28.29 26.27
N GLN A 54 20.34 29.46 25.71
CA GLN A 54 21.07 29.54 24.46
C GLN A 54 22.42 28.78 24.47
N LYS A 55 23.05 28.71 25.68
CA LYS A 55 24.30 27.97 25.90
C LYS A 55 24.07 26.48 26.27
N ASN A 56 22.83 26.00 26.17
CA ASN A 56 22.42 24.66 26.60
C ASN A 56 22.67 24.34 28.08
N GLN A 57 22.76 25.38 28.95
CA GLN A 57 22.91 25.28 30.39
C GLN A 57 21.52 25.19 31.03
N LEU A 58 20.80 24.09 30.80
CA LEU A 58 19.38 23.97 31.16
C LEU A 58 19.11 24.03 32.67
N TYR A 59 20.07 23.56 33.49
CA TYR A 59 19.93 23.59 34.92
C TYR A 59 20.01 25.03 35.46
N GLU A 60 21.03 25.80 35.06
CA GLU A 60 21.22 27.21 35.43
C GLU A 60 20.07 28.06 34.86
N ALA A 61 19.64 27.78 33.63
CA ALA A 61 18.49 28.47 33.05
C ALA A 61 17.24 28.30 33.93
N LYS A 62 16.96 27.09 34.37
CA LYS A 62 15.81 26.79 35.24
C LYS A 62 15.92 27.46 36.58
N GLN A 63 17.10 27.47 37.26
CA GLN A 63 17.30 28.16 38.50
C GLN A 63 17.03 29.69 38.38
N ASN A 64 17.50 30.30 37.30
CA ASN A 64 17.24 31.70 37.01
C ASN A 64 15.76 31.99 36.74
N LEU A 65 15.04 31.04 36.08
CA LEU A 65 13.58 31.16 35.86
C LEU A 65 12.81 31.05 37.18
N ASP A 66 13.20 30.14 38.06
CA ASP A 66 12.61 30.02 39.40
C ASP A 66 12.80 31.31 40.20
N GLN A 67 14.00 31.92 40.15
CA GLN A 67 14.26 33.22 40.73
C GLN A 67 13.43 34.34 40.09
N SER A 68 13.32 34.36 38.76
CA SER A 68 12.46 35.29 38.04
C SER A 68 11.03 35.25 38.56
N LEU A 69 10.45 34.03 38.62
CA LEU A 69 9.07 33.80 39.03
C LEU A 69 8.83 34.04 40.53
N SER A 70 9.87 33.97 41.38
CA SER A 70 9.77 34.34 42.80
C SER A 70 9.58 35.83 43.03
N TYR A 71 10.01 36.67 42.07
CA TYR A 71 9.83 38.11 42.13
C TYR A 71 8.53 38.58 41.50
N TYR A 72 8.18 38.04 40.36
CA TYR A 72 6.98 38.43 39.61
C TYR A 72 6.53 37.31 38.66
N LYS A 73 5.23 37.13 38.49
CA LYS A 73 4.65 36.15 37.55
C LYS A 73 4.85 36.61 36.10
N TYR A 74 6.10 36.56 35.62
CA TYR A 74 6.47 37.00 34.31
C TYR A 74 6.17 35.89 33.29
N ASP A 75 5.25 36.17 32.36
CA ASP A 75 4.75 35.20 31.37
C ASP A 75 5.88 34.52 30.56
N LYS A 76 6.87 35.30 30.10
CA LYS A 76 8.02 34.79 29.37
C LYS A 76 8.85 33.78 30.18
N SER A 77 8.90 33.94 31.50
CA SER A 77 9.62 33.00 32.37
C SER A 77 8.89 31.67 32.48
N TYR A 78 7.58 31.68 32.57
CA TYR A 78 6.77 30.45 32.51
C TYR A 78 6.91 29.77 31.16
N ILE A 79 6.83 30.54 30.04
CA ILE A 79 6.96 29.96 28.68
C ILE A 79 8.32 29.27 28.53
N LEU A 80 9.42 29.95 28.86
CA LEU A 80 10.76 29.38 28.71
C LEU A 80 10.97 28.18 29.64
N ARG A 81 10.44 28.22 30.87
CA ARG A 81 10.55 27.11 31.81
C ARG A 81 9.73 25.90 31.34
N ALA A 82 8.55 26.12 30.80
CA ALA A 82 7.73 25.08 30.20
C ALA A 82 8.45 24.41 29.00
N VAL A 83 9.11 25.19 28.14
CA VAL A 83 9.92 24.66 27.04
C VAL A 83 11.06 23.78 27.58
N ILE A 84 11.81 24.25 28.57
CA ILE A 84 12.89 23.47 29.20
C ILE A 84 12.36 22.18 29.85
N TYR A 85 11.19 22.23 30.48
CA TYR A 85 10.55 21.04 31.04
C TYR A 85 10.12 20.07 29.94
N GLU A 86 9.60 20.56 28.82
CA GLU A 86 9.22 19.74 27.68
C GLU A 86 10.44 19.04 27.06
N GLU A 87 11.53 19.78 26.80
CA GLU A 87 12.80 19.23 26.29
C GLU A 87 13.40 18.17 27.23
N SER A 88 13.21 18.36 28.54
CA SER A 88 13.66 17.45 29.59
C SER A 88 12.64 16.30 29.86
N ASN A 89 11.61 16.17 29.07
CA ASN A 89 10.49 15.20 29.21
C ASN A 89 9.78 15.27 30.58
N GLN A 90 9.81 16.45 31.25
CA GLN A 90 9.11 16.73 32.51
C GLN A 90 7.72 17.33 32.20
N LEU A 91 6.89 16.59 31.46
CA LEU A 91 5.65 17.10 30.85
C LEU A 91 4.65 17.65 31.89
N ASP A 92 4.55 17.03 33.08
CA ASP A 92 3.62 17.50 34.11
C ASP A 92 3.98 18.92 34.58
N LYS A 93 5.29 19.24 34.76
CA LYS A 93 5.72 20.57 35.15
C LYS A 93 5.50 21.62 34.06
N ALA A 94 5.68 21.20 32.78
CA ALA A 94 5.34 22.08 31.67
C ALA A 94 3.83 22.40 31.64
N ILE A 95 2.99 21.40 31.88
CA ILE A 95 1.53 21.55 31.99
C ILE A 95 1.15 22.52 33.13
N GLU A 96 1.82 22.43 34.29
CA GLU A 96 1.62 23.36 35.39
C GLU A 96 1.95 24.81 34.99
N ASP A 97 3.09 25.03 34.33
CA ASP A 97 3.50 26.34 33.84
C ASP A 97 2.50 26.93 32.83
N TYR A 98 2.03 26.15 31.89
CA TYR A 98 0.96 26.61 30.99
C TYR A 98 -0.37 26.83 31.74
N GLY A 99 -0.63 26.09 32.81
CA GLY A 99 -1.75 26.36 33.71
C GLY A 99 -1.67 27.73 34.38
N GLU A 100 -0.48 28.14 34.84
CA GLU A 100 -0.26 29.50 35.39
C GLU A 100 -0.37 30.58 34.30
N LEU A 101 0.13 30.33 33.10
CA LEU A 101 -0.01 31.24 31.96
C LEU A 101 -1.49 31.48 31.59
N ILE A 102 -2.31 30.44 31.59
CA ILE A 102 -3.76 30.57 31.35
C ILE A 102 -4.42 31.43 32.44
N LYS A 103 -4.00 31.35 33.70
CA LYS A 103 -4.52 32.23 34.76
C LYS A 103 -4.12 33.70 34.58
N ILE A 104 -2.98 33.95 33.89
CA ILE A 104 -2.50 35.32 33.58
C ILE A 104 -3.29 35.88 32.39
N ASP A 105 -3.51 35.09 31.36
CA ASP A 105 -4.25 35.48 30.17
C ASP A 105 -5.16 34.31 29.70
N GLU A 106 -6.39 34.33 30.21
CA GLU A 106 -7.41 33.29 29.96
C GLU A 106 -7.89 33.23 28.48
N LYS A 107 -7.59 34.26 27.69
CA LYS A 107 -8.00 34.31 26.27
C LYS A 107 -6.89 33.95 25.29
N ASN A 108 -5.71 33.65 25.80
CA ASN A 108 -4.57 33.32 24.95
C ASN A 108 -4.65 31.86 24.44
N LYS A 109 -5.14 31.72 23.23
CA LYS A 109 -5.28 30.40 22.57
C LYS A 109 -3.99 29.59 22.57
N LYS A 110 -2.80 30.24 22.48
CA LYS A 110 -1.52 29.53 22.39
C LYS A 110 -1.24 28.72 23.65
N TYR A 111 -1.63 29.21 24.84
CA TYR A 111 -1.38 28.48 26.08
C TYR A 111 -2.23 27.21 26.17
N TYR A 112 -3.49 27.29 25.72
CA TYR A 112 -4.34 26.12 25.62
C TYR A 112 -3.81 25.12 24.57
N ASN A 113 -3.34 25.61 23.42
CA ASN A 113 -2.74 24.75 22.38
C ASN A 113 -1.55 23.98 22.94
N SER A 114 -0.61 24.68 23.58
CA SER A 114 0.59 24.07 24.14
C SER A 114 0.25 23.06 25.24
N ARG A 115 -0.64 23.41 26.16
CA ARG A 115 -1.07 22.50 27.22
C ARG A 115 -1.84 21.29 26.69
N GLY A 116 -2.74 21.52 25.75
CA GLY A 116 -3.49 20.47 25.07
C GLY A 116 -2.55 19.50 24.33
N TYR A 117 -1.53 20.02 23.65
CA TYR A 117 -0.53 19.19 22.99
C TYR A 117 0.29 18.36 23.99
N LEU A 118 0.65 18.90 25.15
CA LEU A 118 1.31 18.14 26.21
C LEU A 118 0.41 17.04 26.77
N TYR A 119 -0.87 17.32 26.95
CA TYR A 119 -1.85 16.29 27.33
C TYR A 119 -1.96 15.21 26.27
N TYR A 120 -1.95 15.57 24.99
CA TYR A 120 -1.94 14.60 23.87
C TYR A 120 -0.70 13.69 23.94
N LYS A 121 0.51 14.27 24.14
CA LYS A 121 1.75 13.49 24.33
C LYS A 121 1.67 12.52 25.51
N GLN A 122 0.99 12.90 26.59
CA GLN A 122 0.74 12.05 27.74
C GLN A 122 -0.41 11.06 27.55
N LYS A 123 -1.04 11.01 26.38
CA LYS A 123 -2.24 10.21 26.09
C LYS A 123 -3.45 10.56 26.97
N LYS A 124 -3.45 11.75 27.58
CA LYS A 124 -4.56 12.32 28.36
C LYS A 124 -5.54 13.03 27.41
N TYR A 125 -6.18 12.23 26.54
CA TYR A 125 -6.93 12.72 25.39
C TYR A 125 -8.12 13.62 25.73
N ASP A 126 -8.83 13.34 26.83
CA ASP A 126 -9.99 14.16 27.24
C ASP A 126 -9.56 15.56 27.69
N GLN A 127 -8.40 15.67 28.39
CA GLN A 127 -7.83 16.96 28.78
C GLN A 127 -7.31 17.72 27.55
N ALA A 128 -6.69 17.02 26.61
CA ALA A 128 -6.23 17.62 25.36
C ALA A 128 -7.42 18.19 24.56
N LEU A 129 -8.49 17.41 24.36
CA LEU A 129 -9.70 17.89 23.68
C LEU A 129 -10.30 19.12 24.37
N LYS A 130 -10.39 19.12 25.70
CA LYS A 130 -10.91 20.27 26.45
C LYS A 130 -10.13 21.55 26.18
N ASP A 131 -8.81 21.46 26.15
CA ASP A 131 -7.95 22.62 25.87
C ASP A 131 -8.04 23.03 24.39
N PHE A 132 -8.05 22.09 23.47
CA PHE A 132 -8.22 22.37 22.05
C PHE A 132 -9.57 23.00 21.74
N ASP A 133 -10.66 22.49 22.31
CA ASP A 133 -11.99 23.07 22.16
C ASP A 133 -12.00 24.50 22.69
N GLN A 134 -11.42 24.75 23.88
CA GLN A 134 -11.32 26.09 24.43
C GLN A 134 -10.53 27.03 23.52
N SER A 135 -9.41 26.56 22.97
CA SER A 135 -8.61 27.32 22.01
C SER A 135 -9.39 27.67 20.74
N LEU A 136 -10.16 26.72 20.21
CA LEU A 136 -10.98 26.89 19.00
C LEU A 136 -12.14 27.88 19.23
N THR A 137 -12.61 28.08 20.48
CA THR A 137 -13.58 29.15 20.79
C THR A 137 -13.01 30.53 20.52
N PHE A 138 -11.70 30.75 20.73
CA PHE A 138 -11.03 32.02 20.48
C PHE A 138 -10.65 32.24 19.02
N ASN A 139 -10.34 31.17 18.32
CA ASN A 139 -10.06 31.20 16.89
C ASN A 139 -10.35 29.80 16.28
N LYS A 140 -11.38 29.74 15.47
CA LYS A 140 -11.79 28.51 14.79
C LYS A 140 -10.80 28.05 13.71
N ASN A 141 -10.09 28.98 13.06
CA ASN A 141 -9.18 28.66 11.98
C ASN A 141 -7.77 28.35 12.52
N GLN A 142 -7.61 27.14 13.09
CA GLN A 142 -6.35 26.60 13.61
C GLN A 142 -6.22 25.15 13.11
N LYS A 143 -5.74 24.98 11.88
CA LYS A 143 -5.71 23.69 11.19
C LYS A 143 -4.97 22.60 11.96
N ASP A 144 -3.82 22.95 12.58
CA ASP A 144 -3.05 22.00 13.38
C ASP A 144 -3.87 21.47 14.57
N ILE A 145 -4.60 22.37 15.25
CA ILE A 145 -5.44 21.98 16.40
C ILE A 145 -6.63 21.14 15.98
N GLN A 146 -7.27 21.47 14.85
CA GLN A 146 -8.33 20.68 14.28
C GLN A 146 -7.80 19.28 13.88
N TYR A 147 -6.61 19.21 13.28
CA TYR A 147 -5.99 17.93 12.91
C TYR A 147 -5.72 17.06 14.15
N TYR A 148 -5.10 17.62 15.21
CA TYR A 148 -4.93 16.88 16.46
C TYR A 148 -6.24 16.47 17.13
N THR A 149 -7.27 17.29 17.00
CA THR A 149 -8.63 16.94 17.46
C THR A 149 -9.17 15.74 16.70
N GLY A 150 -9.04 15.73 15.38
CA GLY A 150 -9.38 14.58 14.53
C GLY A 150 -8.62 13.31 14.92
N LEU A 151 -7.29 13.40 15.07
CA LEU A 151 -6.45 12.29 15.52
C LEU A 151 -6.89 11.71 16.86
N ILE A 152 -7.22 12.58 17.83
CA ILE A 152 -7.69 12.11 19.14
C ILE A 152 -9.03 11.37 18.99
N TYR A 153 -9.98 11.89 18.20
CA TYR A 153 -11.24 11.19 17.97
C TYR A 153 -11.02 9.84 17.30
N GLN A 154 -10.08 9.73 16.35
CA GLN A 154 -9.71 8.46 15.73
C GLN A 154 -9.14 7.48 16.77
N ILE A 155 -8.17 7.91 17.59
CA ILE A 155 -7.58 7.08 18.68
C ILE A 155 -8.66 6.58 19.64
N LYS A 156 -9.66 7.42 19.93
CA LYS A 156 -10.83 7.07 20.75
C LYS A 156 -11.86 6.21 20.00
N LYS A 157 -11.59 5.88 18.72
CA LYS A 157 -12.50 5.15 17.81
C LYS A 157 -13.82 5.88 17.54
N GLU A 158 -13.84 7.20 17.73
CA GLU A 158 -14.97 8.07 17.46
C GLU A 158 -14.90 8.57 16.00
N TYR A 159 -14.74 7.64 15.04
CA TYR A 159 -14.44 7.89 13.62
C TYR A 159 -15.37 8.88 12.94
N LYS A 160 -16.65 8.93 13.33
CA LYS A 160 -17.58 9.91 12.76
C LYS A 160 -17.22 11.34 13.13
N LYS A 161 -16.86 11.57 14.41
CA LYS A 161 -16.42 12.90 14.89
C LYS A 161 -15.08 13.30 14.28
N SER A 162 -14.15 12.35 14.15
CA SER A 162 -12.91 12.59 13.44
C SER A 162 -13.19 13.07 12.01
N LEU A 163 -14.06 12.37 11.25
CA LEU A 163 -14.42 12.73 9.89
C LEU A 163 -15.15 14.10 9.79
N GLU A 164 -15.94 14.50 10.79
CA GLU A 164 -16.56 15.83 10.82
C GLU A 164 -15.48 16.91 10.78
N VAL A 165 -14.46 16.79 11.65
CA VAL A 165 -13.37 17.75 11.72
C VAL A 165 -12.46 17.69 10.49
N ILE A 166 -12.06 16.48 10.07
CA ILE A 166 -11.09 16.29 8.98
C ILE A 166 -11.69 16.68 7.61
N ASN A 167 -12.96 16.43 7.37
CA ASN A 167 -13.60 16.86 6.12
C ASN A 167 -13.68 18.39 6.00
N GLU A 168 -13.78 19.12 7.13
CA GLU A 168 -13.67 20.58 7.13
C GLU A 168 -12.27 21.04 6.73
N LEU A 169 -11.21 20.33 7.15
CA LEU A 169 -9.84 20.61 6.75
C LEU A 169 -9.60 20.29 5.26
N ILE A 170 -10.06 19.14 4.80
CA ILE A 170 -9.99 18.72 3.38
C ILE A 170 -10.69 19.74 2.46
N ALA A 171 -11.77 20.34 2.91
CA ALA A 171 -12.48 21.36 2.14
C ALA A 171 -11.70 22.69 2.03
N GLN A 172 -10.69 22.92 2.89
CA GLN A 172 -9.90 24.15 2.92
C GLN A 172 -8.59 24.01 2.16
N GLU A 173 -7.96 22.83 2.17
CA GLU A 173 -6.70 22.57 1.48
C GLU A 173 -6.50 21.08 1.19
N GLU A 174 -5.76 20.81 0.14
CA GLU A 174 -5.29 19.46 -0.19
C GLU A 174 -4.06 19.14 0.66
N ASN A 175 -4.14 18.04 1.42
CA ASN A 175 -3.07 17.59 2.30
C ASN A 175 -3.16 16.06 2.48
N ASP A 176 -2.05 15.36 2.23
CA ASP A 176 -1.99 13.90 2.31
C ASP A 176 -2.33 13.39 3.71
N ASP A 177 -1.88 14.07 4.79
CA ASP A 177 -2.18 13.65 6.17
C ASP A 177 -3.70 13.65 6.45
N TYR A 178 -4.43 14.62 5.89
CA TYR A 178 -5.88 14.69 6.05
C TYR A 178 -6.58 13.57 5.26
N TYR A 179 -6.11 13.30 4.04
CA TYR A 179 -6.63 12.21 3.23
C TYR A 179 -6.38 10.85 3.86
N ILE A 180 -5.18 10.64 4.44
CA ILE A 180 -4.82 9.40 5.13
C ILE A 180 -5.72 9.18 6.33
N LEU A 181 -5.86 10.19 7.20
CA LEU A 181 -6.70 10.10 8.39
C LEU A 181 -8.17 9.82 8.04
N ALA A 182 -8.69 10.52 7.02
CA ALA A 182 -10.05 10.27 6.54
C ALA A 182 -10.21 8.88 5.92
N ALA A 183 -9.20 8.39 5.19
CA ALA A 183 -9.21 7.06 4.59
C ALA A 183 -9.30 5.96 5.66
N GLU A 184 -8.48 6.07 6.71
CA GLU A 184 -8.51 5.14 7.84
C GLU A 184 -9.87 5.15 8.55
N ASP A 185 -10.41 6.33 8.83
CA ASP A 185 -11.71 6.47 9.46
C ASP A 185 -12.83 5.86 8.61
N TYR A 186 -12.80 6.11 7.29
CA TYR A 186 -13.75 5.49 6.36
C TYR A 186 -13.59 3.97 6.31
N PHE A 187 -12.37 3.45 6.39
CA PHE A 187 -12.11 2.02 6.43
C PHE A 187 -12.72 1.38 7.67
N TYR A 188 -12.46 1.93 8.85
CA TYR A 188 -13.05 1.43 10.11
C TYR A 188 -14.59 1.52 10.14
N LEU A 189 -15.16 2.50 9.42
CA LEU A 189 -16.61 2.62 9.23
C LEU A 189 -17.13 1.72 8.10
N LYS A 190 -16.29 0.86 7.51
CA LYS A 190 -16.61 -0.04 6.37
C LYS A 190 -17.10 0.68 5.11
N LYS A 191 -16.70 1.94 4.94
CA LYS A 191 -17.03 2.76 3.78
C LYS A 191 -15.91 2.67 2.73
N TYR A 192 -15.58 1.45 2.30
CA TYR A 192 -14.40 1.13 1.49
C TYR A 192 -14.28 1.93 0.18
N LYS A 193 -15.40 2.26 -0.49
CA LYS A 193 -15.35 3.15 -1.67
C LYS A 193 -14.81 4.53 -1.34
N LYS A 194 -15.16 5.08 -0.17
CA LYS A 194 -14.63 6.37 0.28
C LYS A 194 -13.19 6.27 0.73
N THR A 195 -12.77 5.16 1.34
CA THR A 195 -11.38 4.87 1.64
C THR A 195 -10.53 4.95 0.37
N ILE A 196 -10.95 4.24 -0.68
CA ILE A 196 -10.27 4.24 -1.99
C ILE A 196 -10.20 5.65 -2.59
N GLU A 197 -11.30 6.41 -2.51
CA GLU A 197 -11.35 7.80 -2.98
C GLU A 197 -10.30 8.67 -2.28
N MET A 198 -10.21 8.59 -0.95
CA MET A 198 -9.25 9.38 -0.17
C MET A 198 -7.81 8.98 -0.47
N ILE A 199 -7.49 7.68 -0.49
CA ILE A 199 -6.14 7.20 -0.82
C ILE A 199 -5.73 7.61 -2.24
N ASN A 200 -6.67 7.65 -3.18
CA ASN A 200 -6.37 8.07 -4.55
C ASN A 200 -6.08 9.58 -4.69
N LYS A 201 -6.43 10.38 -3.70
CA LYS A 201 -6.05 11.80 -3.62
C LYS A 201 -4.65 12.02 -3.08
N CYS A 202 -4.08 11.05 -2.35
CA CYS A 202 -2.71 11.14 -1.85
C CYS A 202 -1.72 11.20 -3.00
N THR A 203 -0.72 12.08 -2.86
CA THR A 203 0.34 12.27 -3.86
C THR A 203 1.27 11.06 -3.92
N ASN A 204 1.61 10.50 -2.77
CA ASN A 204 2.43 9.31 -2.64
C ASN A 204 1.67 8.22 -1.89
N LYS A 205 1.82 6.98 -2.35
CA LYS A 205 1.27 5.80 -1.70
C LYS A 205 2.40 4.93 -1.21
N ASP A 206 2.66 4.96 0.08
CA ASP A 206 3.58 4.03 0.72
C ASP A 206 2.97 2.63 0.85
N GLU A 207 3.74 1.69 1.36
CA GLU A 207 3.30 0.30 1.54
C GLU A 207 2.05 0.19 2.43
N TYR A 208 1.94 1.04 3.45
CA TYR A 208 0.79 1.05 4.35
C TYR A 208 -0.50 1.44 3.60
N LEU A 209 -0.44 2.48 2.78
CA LEU A 209 -1.59 2.93 1.98
C LEU A 209 -1.95 1.92 0.88
N LEU A 210 -0.94 1.27 0.28
CA LEU A 210 -1.18 0.20 -0.70
C LEU A 210 -1.84 -1.02 -0.03
N GLU A 211 -1.46 -1.37 1.20
CA GLU A 211 -2.11 -2.46 1.94
C GLU A 211 -3.55 -2.09 2.29
N LEU A 212 -3.80 -0.88 2.81
CA LEU A 212 -5.15 -0.39 3.13
C LEU A 212 -6.06 -0.32 1.89
N LEU A 213 -5.48 0.07 0.74
CA LEU A 213 -6.15 0.10 -0.55
C LEU A 213 -6.51 -1.32 -1.01
N GLY A 214 -5.56 -2.24 -0.91
CA GLY A 214 -5.76 -3.67 -1.21
C GLY A 214 -6.85 -4.29 -0.35
N ASP A 215 -6.85 -4.01 0.96
CA ASP A 215 -7.89 -4.45 1.88
C ASP A 215 -9.26 -3.89 1.51
N SER A 216 -9.31 -2.62 1.12
CA SER A 216 -10.57 -1.98 0.70
C SER A 216 -11.14 -2.60 -0.57
N TYR A 217 -10.30 -2.92 -1.55
CA TYR A 217 -10.72 -3.65 -2.76
C TYR A 217 -11.14 -5.08 -2.43
N TYR A 218 -10.42 -5.77 -1.54
CA TYR A 218 -10.78 -7.11 -1.09
C TYR A 218 -12.19 -7.14 -0.47
N GLU A 219 -12.49 -6.22 0.44
CA GLU A 219 -13.80 -6.10 1.09
C GLU A 219 -14.93 -5.76 0.10
N LEU A 220 -14.61 -5.05 -0.99
CA LEU A 220 -15.52 -4.81 -2.10
C LEU A 220 -15.60 -6.00 -3.09
N LYS A 221 -14.88 -7.08 -2.84
CA LYS A 221 -14.75 -8.27 -3.70
C LYS A 221 -14.12 -7.99 -5.08
N ASP A 222 -13.42 -6.90 -5.22
CA ASP A 222 -12.57 -6.62 -6.38
C ASP A 222 -11.17 -7.21 -6.13
N TYR A 223 -11.09 -8.53 -6.23
CA TYR A 223 -9.89 -9.29 -5.91
C TYR A 223 -8.72 -9.00 -6.87
N LYS A 224 -9.01 -8.61 -8.12
CA LYS A 224 -7.97 -8.22 -9.09
C LYS A 224 -7.27 -6.93 -8.68
N SER A 225 -8.05 -5.90 -8.35
CA SER A 225 -7.50 -4.63 -7.87
C SER A 225 -6.80 -4.79 -6.52
N ALA A 226 -7.34 -5.65 -5.63
CA ALA A 226 -6.69 -5.98 -4.36
C ALA A 226 -5.30 -6.59 -4.57
N LEU A 227 -5.16 -7.58 -5.46
CA LEU A 227 -3.87 -8.20 -5.81
C LEU A 227 -2.90 -7.20 -6.40
N ASN A 228 -3.36 -6.32 -7.28
CA ASN A 228 -2.50 -5.30 -7.87
C ASN A 228 -1.86 -4.38 -6.81
N CYS A 229 -2.60 -4.04 -5.76
CA CYS A 229 -2.07 -3.28 -4.63
C CYS A 229 -1.14 -4.13 -3.75
N LEU A 230 -1.59 -5.34 -3.34
CA LEU A 230 -0.86 -6.21 -2.43
C LEU A 230 0.45 -6.76 -3.03
N ASN A 231 0.57 -6.83 -4.35
CA ASN A 231 1.81 -7.24 -5.03
C ASN A 231 2.91 -6.15 -5.01
N GLN A 232 2.56 -4.91 -4.65
CA GLN A 232 3.49 -3.79 -4.52
C GLN A 232 3.97 -3.59 -3.07
N VAL A 233 3.41 -4.33 -2.13
CA VAL A 233 3.77 -4.28 -0.70
C VAL A 233 4.84 -5.31 -0.41
N THR A 234 5.79 -4.98 0.48
CA THR A 234 6.80 -5.93 0.95
C THR A 234 6.14 -7.19 1.49
N PRO A 235 6.54 -8.38 1.01
CA PRO A 235 5.91 -9.63 1.39
C PRO A 235 5.98 -9.90 2.90
N SER A 236 4.84 -10.04 3.53
CA SER A 236 4.69 -10.45 4.93
C SER A 236 3.69 -11.61 5.04
N LYS A 237 3.67 -12.31 6.19
CA LYS A 237 2.67 -13.36 6.41
C LYS A 237 1.23 -12.86 6.15
N ASN A 238 0.90 -11.66 6.61
CA ASN A 238 -0.42 -11.07 6.42
C ASN A 238 -0.73 -10.77 4.95
N VAL A 239 0.25 -10.23 4.23
CA VAL A 239 0.12 -9.96 2.78
C VAL A 239 -0.09 -11.26 2.02
N TYR A 240 0.72 -12.30 2.28
CA TYR A 240 0.52 -13.62 1.65
C TYR A 240 -0.85 -14.21 1.93
N TYR A 241 -1.35 -14.08 3.16
CA TYR A 241 -2.70 -14.53 3.51
C TYR A 241 -3.77 -13.84 2.66
N LYS A 242 -3.71 -12.51 2.54
CA LYS A 242 -4.66 -11.74 1.74
C LYS A 242 -4.56 -12.04 0.25
N GLN A 243 -3.33 -12.16 -0.28
CA GLN A 243 -3.09 -12.59 -1.66
C GLN A 243 -3.69 -13.97 -1.91
N ALA A 244 -3.45 -14.93 -0.99
CA ALA A 244 -4.00 -16.28 -1.11
C ALA A 244 -5.52 -16.29 -1.18
N LEU A 245 -6.20 -15.51 -0.34
CA LEU A 245 -7.66 -15.36 -0.39
C LEU A 245 -8.13 -14.73 -1.69
N CYS A 246 -7.44 -13.69 -2.19
CA CYS A 246 -7.77 -13.09 -3.47
C CYS A 246 -7.66 -14.10 -4.63
N TYR A 247 -6.56 -14.86 -4.69
CA TYR A 247 -6.37 -15.91 -5.69
C TYR A 247 -7.45 -17.00 -5.56
N TYR A 248 -7.79 -17.44 -4.34
CA TYR A 248 -8.86 -18.40 -4.11
C TYR A 248 -10.21 -17.94 -4.69
N TYR A 249 -10.59 -16.68 -4.41
CA TYR A 249 -11.85 -16.14 -4.95
C TYR A 249 -11.82 -15.90 -6.47
N LEU A 250 -10.65 -15.70 -7.04
CA LEU A 250 -10.44 -15.64 -8.49
C LEU A 250 -10.35 -17.03 -9.14
N LYS A 251 -10.41 -18.11 -8.35
CA LYS A 251 -10.27 -19.51 -8.75
C LYS A 251 -8.88 -19.86 -9.30
N ASP A 252 -7.87 -19.07 -8.98
CA ASP A 252 -6.47 -19.38 -9.23
C ASP A 252 -5.92 -20.17 -8.04
N TYR A 253 -6.29 -21.44 -7.99
CA TYR A 253 -6.01 -22.32 -6.85
C TYR A 253 -4.53 -22.61 -6.67
N GLU A 254 -3.78 -22.66 -7.77
CA GLU A 254 -2.32 -22.84 -7.75
C GLU A 254 -1.65 -21.70 -7.01
N GLN A 255 -1.90 -20.46 -7.42
CA GLN A 255 -1.33 -19.28 -6.75
C GLN A 255 -1.83 -19.12 -5.32
N ALA A 256 -3.08 -19.49 -5.05
CA ALA A 256 -3.62 -19.51 -3.69
C ALA A 256 -2.81 -20.45 -2.78
N LEU A 257 -2.52 -21.67 -3.24
CA LEU A 257 -1.72 -22.65 -2.48
C LEU A 257 -0.28 -22.18 -2.23
N VAL A 258 0.34 -21.57 -3.23
CA VAL A 258 1.67 -20.96 -3.08
C VAL A 258 1.67 -19.89 -1.97
N CYS A 259 0.71 -18.99 -2.01
CA CYS A 259 0.59 -17.92 -1.01
C CYS A 259 0.25 -18.48 0.39
N PHE A 260 -0.64 -19.48 0.49
CA PHE A 260 -0.93 -20.14 1.76
C PHE A 260 0.28 -20.88 2.33
N GLY A 261 1.13 -21.48 1.47
CA GLY A 261 2.38 -22.10 1.89
C GLY A 261 3.34 -21.11 2.56
N LYS A 262 3.36 -19.86 2.11
CA LYS A 262 4.18 -18.77 2.69
C LYS A 262 3.56 -18.14 3.93
N TYR A 263 2.24 -18.22 4.07
CA TYR A 263 1.53 -17.73 5.24
C TYR A 263 1.88 -18.48 6.53
N ASP A 264 2.09 -19.82 6.44
CA ASP A 264 2.49 -20.70 7.56
C ASP A 264 1.57 -20.59 8.80
N GLY A 265 0.29 -20.28 8.58
CA GLY A 265 -0.72 -20.21 9.64
C GLY A 265 -1.53 -21.52 9.78
N ASN A 266 -1.81 -21.92 11.01
CA ASN A 266 -2.47 -23.19 11.33
C ASN A 266 -3.95 -23.01 11.75
N ASP A 267 -4.69 -22.11 11.08
CA ASP A 267 -6.12 -21.90 11.33
C ASP A 267 -6.95 -22.96 10.62
N LYS A 268 -7.90 -23.59 11.33
CA LYS A 268 -8.82 -24.62 10.79
C LYS A 268 -9.61 -24.13 9.57
N LYS A 269 -9.98 -22.84 9.51
CA LYS A 269 -10.68 -22.26 8.36
C LYS A 269 -9.78 -22.23 7.14
N ILE A 270 -8.52 -21.85 7.35
CA ILE A 270 -7.53 -21.78 6.29
C ILE A 270 -7.20 -23.17 5.77
N GLN A 271 -7.01 -24.15 6.68
CA GLN A 271 -6.78 -25.55 6.28
C GLN A 271 -7.92 -26.07 5.39
N LYS A 272 -9.17 -25.73 5.71
CA LYS A 272 -10.32 -26.09 4.87
C LYS A 272 -10.26 -25.46 3.47
N ILE A 273 -9.84 -24.19 3.39
CA ILE A 273 -9.65 -23.50 2.10
C ILE A 273 -8.50 -24.14 1.31
N ILE A 274 -7.40 -24.48 1.98
CA ILE A 274 -6.26 -25.18 1.36
C ILE A 274 -6.69 -26.56 0.82
N GLU A 275 -7.49 -27.30 1.60
CA GLU A 275 -8.04 -28.59 1.14
C GLU A 275 -8.97 -28.42 -0.05
N ASP A 276 -9.80 -27.37 -0.05
CA ASP A 276 -10.65 -27.04 -1.20
C ASP A 276 -9.80 -26.65 -2.42
N CYS A 277 -8.80 -25.81 -2.28
CA CYS A 277 -7.86 -25.49 -3.36
C CYS A 277 -7.21 -26.74 -3.95
N LYS A 278 -6.69 -27.65 -3.11
CA LYS A 278 -6.07 -28.90 -3.56
C LYS A 278 -7.05 -29.80 -4.30
N LYS A 279 -8.29 -29.86 -3.81
CA LYS A 279 -9.36 -30.64 -4.48
C LYS A 279 -9.69 -30.06 -5.85
N GLN A 280 -9.87 -28.74 -5.94
CA GLN A 280 -10.19 -28.06 -7.19
C GLN A 280 -9.02 -28.14 -8.18
N GLU A 281 -7.78 -27.98 -7.72
CA GLU A 281 -6.59 -28.12 -8.55
C GLU A 281 -6.46 -29.55 -9.12
N ASN A 282 -6.72 -30.58 -8.30
CA ASN A 282 -6.73 -31.97 -8.77
C ASN A 282 -7.81 -32.20 -9.83
N VAL A 283 -9.00 -31.57 -9.72
CA VAL A 283 -10.05 -31.62 -10.74
C VAL A 283 -9.58 -30.92 -12.02
N ILE A 284 -8.94 -29.74 -11.89
CA ILE A 284 -8.40 -29.00 -13.04
C ILE A 284 -7.26 -29.79 -13.70
N GLN A 285 -6.40 -30.46 -12.91
CA GLN A 285 -5.35 -31.35 -13.47
C GLN A 285 -5.90 -32.60 -14.10
N GLN A 286 -7.08 -33.07 -13.69
CA GLN A 286 -7.78 -34.21 -14.34
C GLN A 286 -8.60 -33.77 -15.56
N GLU A 287 -9.12 -32.55 -15.60
CA GLU A 287 -9.94 -32.02 -16.68
C GLU A 287 -9.18 -31.19 -17.71
N GLY A 288 -7.97 -30.72 -17.41
CA GLY A 288 -7.41 -29.75 -18.31
C GLY A 288 -5.94 -29.43 -18.29
N VAL A 289 -5.24 -30.00 -19.19
CA VAL A 289 -4.28 -29.21 -19.98
C VAL A 289 -5.10 -28.64 -21.15
N THR A 290 -5.84 -27.58 -20.85
CA THR A 290 -6.70 -26.96 -21.86
C THR A 290 -5.93 -26.04 -22.81
N ASN A 291 -6.43 -25.94 -24.06
CA ASN A 291 -5.93 -25.15 -25.17
C ASN A 291 -5.56 -23.68 -24.89
N GLU A 292 -5.95 -23.07 -23.76
CA GLU A 292 -5.58 -21.69 -23.39
C GLU A 292 -4.09 -21.52 -23.05
N ASN A 293 -3.45 -22.54 -22.48
CA ASN A 293 -2.00 -22.53 -22.24
C ASN A 293 -1.17 -22.64 -23.54
N MET A 294 -1.78 -23.12 -24.63
CA MET A 294 -1.13 -23.18 -25.94
C MET A 294 -1.03 -21.79 -26.60
N GLN A 295 -1.99 -20.90 -26.37
CA GLN A 295 -1.96 -19.54 -26.97
C GLN A 295 -0.94 -18.65 -26.27
N SER A 296 -0.66 -18.88 -24.97
CA SER A 296 0.36 -18.15 -24.22
C SER A 296 1.77 -18.76 -24.32
N SER A 297 1.89 -20.04 -24.73
CA SER A 297 3.16 -20.76 -24.77
C SER A 297 4.04 -20.51 -25.99
N GLY A 298 3.78 -19.42 -26.74
CA GLY A 298 4.67 -19.02 -27.84
C GLY A 298 4.61 -19.94 -29.08
N ILE A 299 3.57 -20.77 -29.24
CA ILE A 299 3.34 -21.43 -30.51
C ILE A 299 3.10 -20.35 -31.55
N GLN A 300 3.91 -20.34 -32.62
CA GLN A 300 3.77 -19.41 -33.74
C GLN A 300 2.31 -19.47 -34.20
N LYS A 301 1.65 -18.30 -34.27
CA LYS A 301 0.25 -18.27 -34.69
C LYS A 301 0.18 -18.96 -36.04
N GLU A 302 -0.66 -20.01 -36.16
CA GLU A 302 -0.85 -20.74 -37.40
C GLU A 302 -1.32 -19.85 -38.54
N SER A 303 -1.88 -18.69 -38.21
CA SER A 303 -2.09 -17.60 -39.17
C SER A 303 -0.84 -17.27 -39.98
N ASP A 304 0.36 -17.34 -39.39
CA ASP A 304 1.62 -17.04 -40.07
C ASP A 304 1.99 -18.17 -41.05
N TYR A 305 1.68 -19.44 -40.68
CA TYR A 305 1.88 -20.56 -41.60
C TYR A 305 0.89 -20.53 -42.75
N ILE A 306 -0.40 -20.29 -42.48
CA ILE A 306 -1.45 -20.17 -43.50
C ILE A 306 -1.15 -18.96 -44.40
N GLU A 307 -0.76 -17.81 -43.82
CA GLU A 307 -0.35 -16.62 -44.55
C GLU A 307 0.82 -16.90 -45.51
N SER A 308 1.84 -17.62 -45.01
CA SER A 308 3.01 -18.02 -45.81
C SER A 308 2.68 -19.02 -46.92
N ASN A 309 1.55 -19.71 -46.82
CA ASN A 309 1.10 -20.75 -47.76
C ASN A 309 -0.22 -20.38 -48.46
N LYS A 310 -0.52 -19.09 -48.63
CA LYS A 310 -1.76 -18.59 -49.27
C LYS A 310 -1.98 -19.15 -50.68
N GLU A 311 -0.93 -19.48 -51.40
CA GLU A 311 -1.00 -20.11 -52.72
C GLU A 311 -1.71 -21.47 -52.70
N LEU A 312 -1.70 -22.15 -51.53
CA LEU A 312 -2.37 -23.46 -51.39
C LEU A 312 -3.89 -23.30 -51.26
N LEU A 313 -4.41 -22.11 -51.01
CA LEU A 313 -5.87 -21.86 -50.95
C LEU A 313 -6.59 -22.09 -52.28
N LYS A 314 -5.84 -22.16 -53.39
CA LYS A 314 -6.39 -22.59 -54.71
C LYS A 314 -6.86 -24.03 -54.74
N TYR A 315 -6.36 -24.87 -53.82
CA TYR A 315 -6.80 -26.26 -53.70
C TYR A 315 -8.05 -26.36 -52.81
N GLU A 316 -9.14 -26.91 -53.35
CA GLU A 316 -10.45 -26.94 -52.68
C GLU A 316 -10.38 -27.56 -51.28
N ASN A 317 -9.69 -28.71 -51.14
CA ASN A 317 -9.60 -29.44 -49.89
C ASN A 317 -8.73 -28.69 -48.85
N TYR A 318 -7.67 -27.99 -49.29
CA TYR A 318 -6.87 -27.13 -48.38
C TYR A 318 -7.68 -25.93 -47.91
N ASN A 319 -8.39 -25.26 -48.81
CA ASN A 319 -9.23 -24.10 -48.47
C ASN A 319 -10.35 -24.49 -47.49
N LYS A 320 -11.01 -25.63 -47.69
CA LYS A 320 -12.00 -26.16 -46.75
C LYS A 320 -11.37 -26.44 -45.38
N ALA A 321 -10.17 -27.02 -45.34
CA ALA A 321 -9.48 -27.27 -44.08
C ALA A 321 -9.19 -25.98 -43.31
N VAL A 322 -8.69 -24.92 -44.00
CA VAL A 322 -8.46 -23.62 -43.41
C VAL A 322 -9.75 -22.98 -42.87
N LYS A 323 -10.83 -23.04 -43.68
CA LYS A 323 -12.13 -22.53 -43.25
C LYS A 323 -12.63 -23.19 -41.95
N TYR A 324 -12.60 -24.53 -41.89
CA TYR A 324 -13.00 -25.26 -40.69
C TYR A 324 -12.06 -24.99 -39.49
N TYR A 325 -10.78 -24.79 -39.74
CA TYR A 325 -9.84 -24.35 -38.70
C TYR A 325 -10.23 -22.96 -38.11
N GLU A 326 -10.58 -21.98 -38.95
CA GLU A 326 -11.03 -20.66 -38.53
C GLU A 326 -12.36 -20.73 -37.75
N GLU A 327 -13.24 -21.69 -38.13
CA GLU A 327 -14.47 -21.98 -37.41
C GLU A 327 -14.23 -22.82 -36.12
N LYS A 328 -12.97 -23.13 -35.76
CA LYS A 328 -12.56 -23.99 -34.65
C LYS A 328 -13.12 -25.41 -34.71
N ASN A 329 -13.55 -25.87 -35.91
CA ASN A 329 -14.00 -27.22 -36.14
C ASN A 329 -12.81 -28.08 -36.63
N TYR A 330 -11.94 -28.41 -35.68
CA TYR A 330 -10.67 -29.06 -35.97
C TYR A 330 -10.82 -30.46 -36.54
N GLU A 331 -11.87 -31.18 -36.17
CA GLU A 331 -12.16 -32.51 -36.72
C GLU A 331 -12.43 -32.47 -38.23
N GLN A 332 -13.26 -31.54 -38.69
CA GLN A 332 -13.52 -31.36 -40.11
C GLN A 332 -12.29 -30.83 -40.85
N ALA A 333 -11.56 -29.91 -40.22
CA ALA A 333 -10.30 -29.42 -40.77
C ALA A 333 -9.30 -30.58 -41.04
N ILE A 334 -9.15 -31.50 -40.08
CA ILE A 334 -8.31 -32.69 -40.19
C ILE A 334 -8.76 -33.56 -41.39
N VAL A 335 -10.08 -33.81 -41.55
CA VAL A 335 -10.61 -34.61 -42.62
C VAL A 335 -10.24 -34.02 -43.99
N TYR A 336 -10.45 -32.74 -44.20
CA TYR A 336 -10.17 -32.09 -45.48
C TYR A 336 -8.67 -31.94 -45.73
N LEU A 337 -7.86 -31.66 -44.70
CA LEU A 337 -6.41 -31.57 -44.87
C LEU A 337 -5.78 -32.94 -45.23
N LYS A 338 -6.28 -34.05 -44.67
CA LYS A 338 -5.86 -35.42 -45.07
C LYS A 338 -6.19 -35.70 -46.51
N LYS A 339 -7.37 -35.27 -47.01
CA LYS A 339 -7.73 -35.42 -48.44
C LYS A 339 -6.74 -34.63 -49.31
N TYR A 340 -6.46 -33.36 -48.94
CA TYR A 340 -5.49 -32.55 -49.67
C TYR A 340 -4.09 -33.17 -49.71
N ILE A 341 -3.57 -33.68 -48.59
CA ILE A 341 -2.28 -34.36 -48.53
C ILE A 341 -2.24 -35.60 -49.39
N LYS A 342 -3.33 -36.39 -49.39
CA LYS A 342 -3.44 -37.61 -50.22
C LYS A 342 -3.48 -37.27 -51.70
N GLU A 343 -4.17 -36.24 -52.13
CA GLU A 343 -4.33 -35.82 -53.51
C GLU A 343 -3.04 -35.20 -54.09
N THR A 344 -2.35 -34.41 -53.28
CA THR A 344 -1.21 -33.60 -53.72
C THR A 344 0.16 -34.16 -53.36
N GLN A 345 0.20 -35.13 -52.43
CA GLN A 345 1.42 -35.64 -51.79
C GLN A 345 2.26 -34.56 -51.14
N ASN A 346 1.64 -33.41 -50.80
CA ASN A 346 2.31 -32.29 -50.18
C ASN A 346 2.68 -32.63 -48.73
N GLN A 347 3.98 -32.87 -48.51
CA GLN A 347 4.50 -33.22 -47.17
C GLN A 347 4.53 -32.02 -46.21
N GLU A 348 4.71 -30.81 -46.72
CA GLU A 348 4.71 -29.58 -45.91
C GLU A 348 3.41 -29.38 -45.13
N ALA A 349 2.27 -29.77 -45.72
CA ALA A 349 0.97 -29.72 -45.09
C ALA A 349 0.83 -30.65 -43.85
N LYS A 350 1.73 -31.62 -43.67
CA LYS A 350 1.78 -32.46 -42.46
C LYS A 350 2.01 -31.67 -41.18
N TYR A 351 2.76 -30.56 -41.26
CA TYR A 351 2.94 -29.71 -40.12
C TYR A 351 1.60 -29.10 -39.63
N PHE A 352 0.79 -28.62 -40.57
CA PHE A 352 -0.55 -28.14 -40.23
C PHE A 352 -1.46 -29.23 -39.69
N LEU A 353 -1.35 -30.43 -40.22
CA LEU A 353 -2.09 -31.60 -39.72
C LEU A 353 -1.67 -31.96 -38.28
N ALA A 354 -0.38 -31.95 -37.99
CA ALA A 354 0.13 -32.13 -36.62
C ALA A 354 -0.44 -31.11 -35.63
N TYR A 355 -0.49 -29.86 -36.09
CA TYR A 355 -1.06 -28.78 -35.31
C TYR A 355 -2.56 -28.92 -35.06
N LEU A 356 -3.33 -29.33 -36.07
CA LEU A 356 -4.76 -29.62 -35.91
C LEU A 356 -5.01 -30.75 -34.92
N TYR A 357 -4.20 -31.82 -34.96
CA TYR A 357 -4.27 -32.91 -33.98
C TYR A 357 -3.97 -32.38 -32.57
N HIS A 358 -2.99 -31.49 -32.44
CA HIS A 358 -2.65 -30.87 -31.18
C HIS A 358 -3.81 -30.03 -30.63
N LEU A 359 -4.46 -29.20 -31.48
CA LEU A 359 -5.62 -28.38 -31.09
C LEU A 359 -6.87 -29.19 -30.73
N SER A 360 -7.01 -30.39 -31.33
CA SER A 360 -8.13 -31.29 -31.07
C SER A 360 -7.87 -32.29 -29.94
N ASP A 361 -6.80 -32.07 -29.15
CA ASP A 361 -6.37 -32.94 -28.05
C ASP A 361 -6.08 -34.40 -28.44
N GLN A 362 -5.80 -34.63 -29.70
CA GLN A 362 -5.39 -35.93 -30.22
C GLN A 362 -3.86 -36.07 -30.05
N VAL A 363 -3.42 -36.15 -28.79
CA VAL A 363 -2.02 -36.00 -28.36
C VAL A 363 -1.09 -37.00 -29.06
N ASP A 364 -1.46 -38.27 -29.12
CA ASP A 364 -0.61 -39.31 -29.72
C ASP A 364 -0.45 -39.13 -31.22
N GLN A 365 -1.54 -38.78 -31.93
CA GLN A 365 -1.49 -38.48 -33.37
C GLN A 365 -0.66 -37.23 -33.66
N ALA A 366 -0.77 -36.20 -32.79
CA ALA A 366 0.03 -34.98 -32.90
C ALA A 366 1.53 -35.30 -32.73
N ILE A 367 1.91 -36.07 -31.70
CA ILE A 367 3.30 -36.50 -31.45
C ILE A 367 3.84 -37.30 -32.65
N GLN A 368 3.06 -38.26 -33.17
CA GLN A 368 3.44 -39.04 -34.35
C GLN A 368 3.68 -38.11 -35.54
N MET A 369 2.77 -37.21 -35.83
CA MET A 369 2.84 -36.36 -37.00
C MET A 369 3.98 -35.33 -36.89
N TYR A 370 4.21 -34.74 -35.69
CA TYR A 370 5.39 -33.90 -35.46
C TYR A 370 6.70 -34.71 -35.65
N SER A 371 6.73 -35.99 -35.25
CA SER A 371 7.89 -36.83 -35.43
C SER A 371 8.16 -37.07 -36.91
N GLU A 372 7.12 -37.38 -37.72
CA GLU A 372 7.24 -37.49 -39.16
C GLU A 372 7.75 -36.19 -39.81
N CYS A 373 7.27 -35.04 -39.36
CA CYS A 373 7.76 -33.76 -39.85
C CYS A 373 9.26 -33.55 -39.52
N ILE A 374 9.69 -33.90 -38.31
CA ILE A 374 11.09 -33.82 -37.89
C ILE A 374 11.98 -34.69 -38.80
N ASP A 375 11.58 -35.94 -39.05
CA ASP A 375 12.30 -36.91 -39.88
C ASP A 375 12.45 -36.41 -41.34
N HIS A 376 11.46 -35.69 -41.83
CA HIS A 376 11.48 -35.10 -43.18
C HIS A 376 12.05 -33.68 -43.22
N GLY A 377 12.51 -33.14 -42.12
CA GLY A 377 13.08 -31.80 -42.07
C GLY A 377 12.07 -30.63 -42.13
N ILE A 378 10.76 -30.95 -42.03
CA ILE A 378 9.67 -29.98 -42.18
C ILE A 378 9.49 -29.22 -40.85
N GLN A 379 9.64 -27.88 -40.88
CA GLN A 379 9.45 -27.01 -39.70
C GLN A 379 10.10 -27.58 -38.41
N LYS A 380 11.28 -28.21 -38.59
CA LYS A 380 11.92 -29.09 -37.60
C LYS A 380 12.00 -28.49 -36.21
N GLY A 381 12.43 -27.22 -36.07
CA GLY A 381 12.53 -26.56 -34.79
C GLY A 381 11.18 -26.29 -34.11
N ASN A 382 10.15 -25.91 -34.91
CA ASN A 382 8.79 -25.74 -34.41
C ASN A 382 8.17 -27.06 -33.99
N CYS A 383 8.45 -28.14 -34.75
CA CYS A 383 7.99 -29.50 -34.42
C CYS A 383 8.59 -30.01 -33.11
N TYR A 384 9.88 -29.81 -32.89
CA TYR A 384 10.52 -30.11 -31.59
C TYR A 384 9.86 -29.35 -30.45
N TYR A 385 9.68 -28.03 -30.61
CA TYR A 385 9.04 -27.24 -29.59
C TYR A 385 7.63 -27.75 -29.23
N SER A 386 6.78 -27.95 -30.26
CA SER A 386 5.38 -28.38 -30.08
C SER A 386 5.29 -29.80 -29.52
N ARG A 387 6.15 -30.74 -29.98
CA ARG A 387 6.23 -32.08 -29.45
C ARG A 387 6.74 -32.10 -28.00
N GLY A 388 7.68 -31.24 -27.65
CA GLY A 388 8.15 -31.03 -26.28
C GLY A 388 7.03 -30.62 -25.34
N ILE A 389 6.13 -29.73 -25.77
CA ILE A 389 4.93 -29.34 -24.99
C ILE A 389 4.03 -30.55 -24.75
N LEU A 390 3.76 -31.38 -25.79
CA LEU A 390 2.96 -32.58 -25.64
C LEU A 390 3.61 -33.63 -24.73
N TYR A 391 4.94 -33.74 -24.74
CA TYR A 391 5.64 -34.61 -23.80
C TYR A 391 5.56 -34.08 -22.35
N LEU A 392 5.57 -32.75 -22.14
CA LEU A 392 5.31 -32.18 -20.81
C LEU A 392 3.91 -32.59 -20.32
N GLN A 393 2.89 -32.44 -21.20
CA GLN A 393 1.52 -32.81 -20.91
C GLN A 393 1.40 -34.31 -20.53
N LYS A 394 2.11 -35.17 -21.23
CA LYS A 394 2.19 -36.60 -20.93
C LYS A 394 3.06 -36.95 -19.74
N LYS A 395 3.68 -35.98 -19.08
CA LYS A 395 4.67 -36.16 -18.00
C LYS A 395 5.91 -36.97 -18.44
N GLU A 396 6.18 -37.00 -19.75
CA GLU A 396 7.36 -37.62 -20.34
C GLU A 396 8.55 -36.61 -20.33
N TYR A 397 8.88 -36.14 -19.15
CA TYR A 397 9.76 -34.96 -18.92
C TYR A 397 11.15 -35.10 -19.58
N LYS A 398 11.74 -36.31 -19.62
CA LYS A 398 13.04 -36.52 -20.27
C LYS A 398 12.97 -36.26 -21.78
N LYS A 399 11.87 -36.69 -22.43
CA LYS A 399 11.66 -36.44 -23.87
C LYS A 399 11.42 -34.95 -24.11
N ALA A 400 10.62 -34.32 -23.25
CA ALA A 400 10.37 -32.87 -23.31
C ALA A 400 11.66 -32.06 -23.23
N VAL A 401 12.56 -32.40 -22.30
CA VAL A 401 13.87 -31.73 -22.14
C VAL A 401 14.68 -31.79 -23.42
N ASN A 402 14.75 -32.98 -24.07
CA ASN A 402 15.50 -33.16 -25.31
C ASN A 402 14.90 -32.33 -26.45
N ASP A 403 13.60 -32.38 -26.61
CA ASP A 403 12.90 -31.66 -27.66
C ASP A 403 13.02 -30.14 -27.49
N PHE A 404 12.95 -29.63 -26.28
CA PHE A 404 13.20 -28.22 -26.02
C PHE A 404 14.65 -27.81 -26.26
N GLN A 405 15.61 -28.69 -25.96
CA GLN A 405 17.00 -28.45 -26.29
C GLN A 405 17.21 -28.38 -27.80
N ASP A 406 16.67 -29.36 -28.54
CA ASP A 406 16.77 -29.39 -30.01
C ASP A 406 16.12 -28.17 -30.68
N SER A 407 14.97 -27.71 -30.14
CA SER A 407 14.33 -26.47 -30.59
C SER A 407 15.19 -25.24 -30.30
N TYR A 408 15.78 -25.16 -29.12
CA TYR A 408 16.70 -24.08 -28.70
C TYR A 408 17.92 -24.01 -29.61
N ASP A 409 18.54 -25.16 -29.89
CA ASP A 409 19.76 -25.25 -30.73
C ASP A 409 19.50 -24.86 -32.19
N LEU A 410 18.30 -25.12 -32.66
CA LEU A 410 17.82 -24.67 -33.98
C LEU A 410 17.41 -23.19 -34.01
N GLY A 411 17.54 -22.46 -32.89
CA GLY A 411 17.24 -21.03 -32.80
C GLY A 411 15.76 -20.69 -32.71
N ILE A 412 14.87 -21.70 -32.59
CA ILE A 412 13.42 -21.50 -32.57
C ILE A 412 12.97 -21.29 -31.13
N LYS A 413 12.26 -20.18 -30.89
CA LYS A 413 11.63 -19.86 -29.60
C LYS A 413 12.57 -20.08 -28.41
N LYS A 414 13.82 -19.62 -28.53
CA LYS A 414 14.88 -19.87 -27.55
C LYS A 414 14.44 -19.65 -26.12
N ASP A 415 13.83 -18.52 -25.85
CA ASP A 415 13.40 -18.13 -24.50
C ASP A 415 12.34 -19.09 -23.94
N TYR A 416 11.35 -19.40 -24.75
CA TYR A 416 10.29 -20.35 -24.38
C TYR A 416 10.82 -21.79 -24.26
N SER A 417 11.69 -22.21 -25.16
CA SER A 417 12.33 -23.54 -25.09
C SER A 417 13.14 -23.70 -23.82
N LYS A 418 13.94 -22.68 -23.48
CA LYS A 418 14.72 -22.70 -22.26
C LYS A 418 13.85 -22.66 -21.01
N TYR A 419 12.81 -21.83 -21.00
CA TYR A 419 11.84 -21.78 -19.90
C TYR A 419 11.16 -23.13 -19.67
N ASN A 420 10.62 -23.74 -20.73
CA ASN A 420 9.92 -25.03 -20.64
C ASN A 420 10.87 -26.20 -20.34
N GLN A 421 12.12 -26.12 -20.76
CA GLN A 421 13.17 -27.05 -20.35
C GLN A 421 13.39 -26.96 -18.83
N GLY A 422 13.42 -25.75 -18.27
CA GLY A 422 13.48 -25.51 -16.84
C GLY A 422 12.30 -26.11 -16.10
N VAL A 423 11.08 -25.94 -16.62
CA VAL A 423 9.85 -26.58 -16.10
C VAL A 423 9.95 -28.10 -16.13
N ALA A 424 10.42 -28.68 -17.23
CA ALA A 424 10.60 -30.13 -17.35
C ALA A 424 11.63 -30.68 -16.37
N TYR A 425 12.74 -29.98 -16.11
CA TYR A 425 13.72 -30.34 -15.09
C TYR A 425 13.14 -30.22 -13.68
N MET A 426 12.38 -29.16 -13.40
CA MET A 426 11.73 -28.96 -12.10
C MET A 426 10.81 -30.14 -11.74
N ASN A 427 9.99 -30.57 -12.70
CA ASN A 427 9.10 -31.72 -12.52
C ASN A 427 9.81 -33.07 -12.37
N GLN A 428 11.11 -33.14 -12.73
CA GLN A 428 11.98 -34.30 -12.45
C GLN A 428 12.73 -34.15 -11.12
N SER A 429 12.49 -33.09 -10.36
CA SER A 429 13.25 -32.74 -9.16
C SER A 429 14.76 -32.49 -9.43
N LEU A 430 15.10 -32.15 -10.67
CA LEU A 430 16.46 -31.80 -11.09
C LEU A 430 16.65 -30.28 -10.91
N PHE A 431 16.64 -29.85 -9.65
CA PHE A 431 16.58 -28.43 -9.29
C PHE A 431 17.79 -27.62 -9.77
N LYS A 432 18.99 -28.20 -9.81
CA LYS A 432 20.19 -27.52 -10.28
C LYS A 432 20.12 -27.17 -11.76
N GLU A 433 19.65 -28.08 -12.58
CA GLU A 433 19.47 -27.93 -14.02
C GLU A 433 18.33 -26.95 -14.31
N SER A 434 17.23 -27.07 -13.59
CA SER A 434 16.10 -26.16 -13.65
C SER A 434 16.51 -24.71 -13.33
N THR A 435 17.25 -24.50 -12.23
CA THR A 435 17.77 -23.19 -11.85
C THR A 435 18.59 -22.54 -12.96
N LYS A 436 19.48 -23.30 -13.61
CA LYS A 436 20.28 -22.78 -14.73
C LYS A 436 19.42 -22.28 -15.87
N CYS A 437 18.37 -23.03 -16.23
CA CYS A 437 17.47 -22.64 -17.31
C CYS A 437 16.72 -21.34 -16.96
N PHE A 438 16.17 -21.21 -15.75
CA PHE A 438 15.46 -19.99 -15.36
C PHE A 438 16.38 -18.78 -15.17
N ILE A 439 17.62 -18.96 -14.72
CA ILE A 439 18.63 -17.90 -14.67
C ILE A 439 18.93 -17.41 -16.09
N GLU A 440 19.14 -18.32 -17.03
CA GLU A 440 19.40 -17.95 -18.43
C GLU A 440 18.22 -17.16 -19.01
N VAL A 441 16.98 -17.59 -18.81
CA VAL A 441 15.78 -16.83 -19.26
C VAL A 441 15.74 -15.45 -18.60
N ARG A 442 15.96 -15.36 -17.28
CA ARG A 442 15.97 -14.10 -16.56
C ARG A 442 16.97 -13.09 -17.12
N ASP A 443 18.16 -13.58 -17.48
CA ASP A 443 19.31 -12.74 -17.82
C ASP A 443 19.40 -12.43 -19.32
N THR A 444 18.81 -13.25 -20.18
CA THR A 444 19.00 -13.12 -21.64
C THR A 444 17.72 -12.87 -22.42
N SER A 445 16.54 -13.16 -21.86
CA SER A 445 15.28 -13.00 -22.59
C SER A 445 14.86 -11.52 -22.68
N SER A 446 14.41 -11.11 -23.87
CA SER A 446 13.72 -9.84 -24.08
C SER A 446 12.22 -9.89 -23.80
N ASN A 447 11.68 -11.08 -23.48
CA ASN A 447 10.28 -11.25 -23.15
C ASN A 447 10.06 -10.99 -21.66
N GLU A 448 9.53 -9.83 -21.34
CA GLU A 448 9.31 -9.38 -19.94
C GLU A 448 8.41 -10.35 -19.14
N GLU A 449 7.41 -10.97 -19.78
CA GLU A 449 6.53 -11.94 -19.14
C GLU A 449 7.30 -13.20 -18.71
N LEU A 450 8.14 -13.76 -19.61
CA LEU A 450 8.98 -14.91 -19.27
C LEU A 450 10.02 -14.58 -18.22
N VAL A 451 10.64 -13.40 -18.31
CA VAL A 451 11.59 -12.91 -17.30
C VAL A 451 10.92 -12.81 -15.93
N SER A 452 9.71 -12.25 -15.88
CA SER A 452 8.92 -12.18 -14.64
C SER A 452 8.61 -13.57 -14.08
N LYS A 453 8.14 -14.49 -14.91
CA LYS A 453 7.85 -15.88 -14.51
C LYS A 453 9.12 -16.61 -14.01
N ALA A 454 10.25 -16.42 -14.70
CA ALA A 454 11.52 -17.04 -14.28
C ALA A 454 12.03 -16.48 -12.95
N LYS A 455 11.96 -15.16 -12.74
CA LYS A 455 12.30 -14.53 -11.44
C LYS A 455 11.43 -15.05 -10.31
N ASP A 456 10.14 -15.18 -10.56
CA ASP A 456 9.19 -15.68 -9.58
C ASP A 456 9.52 -17.13 -9.18
N ILE A 457 9.76 -18.04 -10.15
CA ILE A 457 10.16 -19.41 -9.86
C ILE A 457 11.49 -19.46 -9.09
N LEU A 458 12.50 -18.67 -9.50
CA LEU A 458 13.77 -18.60 -8.82
C LEU A 458 13.64 -18.15 -7.38
N SER A 459 12.80 -17.15 -7.11
CA SER A 459 12.56 -16.66 -5.75
C SER A 459 11.83 -17.65 -4.85
N ARG A 460 10.97 -18.50 -5.42
CA ARG A 460 10.15 -19.47 -4.68
C ARG A 460 10.87 -20.76 -4.33
N TYR A 461 11.65 -21.28 -5.27
CA TYR A 461 12.19 -22.64 -5.19
C TYR A 461 13.70 -22.69 -4.99
N TYR A 462 14.39 -21.57 -5.18
CA TYR A 462 15.84 -21.51 -5.15
C TYR A 462 16.31 -20.33 -4.31
N VAL A 463 16.46 -20.57 -3.00
CA VAL A 463 17.07 -19.60 -2.10
C VAL A 463 18.56 -19.50 -2.50
N THR A 464 18.93 -18.37 -3.10
CA THR A 464 20.34 -18.00 -3.27
C THR A 464 20.83 -17.27 -2.05
#